data_7245c8e1909b985d651984e5ce82a3cb
#
_entry.id   7245c8e1909b985d651984e5ce82a3cb
#
_cell.length_a   1.000
_cell.length_b   1.000
_cell.length_c   1.000
_cell.angle_alpha   90.00
_cell.angle_beta   90.00
_cell.angle_gamma   90.00
#
_symmetry.space_group_name_H-M   'P 1'
#
loop_
_entity.id
_entity.type
_entity.pdbx_description
1 polymer ?
#
loop_
_entity_poly.entity_id
_entity_poly.type
_entity_poly.pdbx_seq_one_letter_code
_entity_poly.pdbx_strand_id
1 'polypeptide(L)'
;MYAAPVDRLITELSKLPGIGQRTAQRLAFHVLRASEQDALGLAEAIREVKERIGLCEVCFNLSEGPRCRICEDERRDRSVICVVEEPADVIPIERTHEYRGVYHVLGGALSPIDGIDPEDLKIVELVARVRDGDVGEVVIATNPTTSGEATAFYIAEALRELERDVSVTRLASGLPMGADLEYADEITLGKALAGRRAL
;
A
#
# COMPACT_ATOMS: atom_id res chain seq x y z
N MET A 1 -27.94 18.37 22.89
CA MET A 1 -26.97 17.85 23.87
C MET A 1 -27.36 16.41 24.17
N TYR A 2 -26.54 15.46 23.88
CA TYR A 2 -26.79 14.03 24.12
C TYR A 2 -26.24 13.62 25.49
N ALA A 3 -26.52 12.40 25.91
CA ALA A 3 -25.85 11.82 27.07
C ALA A 3 -24.33 11.68 26.81
N ALA A 4 -23.50 11.90 27.81
CA ALA A 4 -22.04 11.95 27.66
C ALA A 4 -21.43 10.76 26.93
N PRO A 5 -21.86 9.49 27.10
CA PRO A 5 -21.34 8.36 26.33
C PRO A 5 -21.64 8.46 24.83
N VAL A 6 -22.80 9.02 24.44
CA VAL A 6 -23.18 9.20 23.04
C VAL A 6 -22.34 10.30 22.39
N ASP A 7 -22.16 11.43 23.07
CA ASP A 7 -21.32 12.54 22.61
C ASP A 7 -19.86 12.07 22.43
N ARG A 8 -19.34 11.26 23.37
CA ARG A 8 -18.01 10.67 23.26
C ARG A 8 -17.88 9.77 22.03
N LEU A 9 -18.84 8.87 21.78
CA LEU A 9 -18.82 7.99 20.61
C LEU A 9 -18.86 8.79 19.31
N ILE A 10 -19.71 9.81 19.22
CA ILE A 10 -19.77 10.72 18.05
C ILE A 10 -18.41 11.39 17.83
N THR A 11 -17.78 11.87 18.91
CA THR A 11 -16.46 12.53 18.84
C THR A 11 -15.40 11.57 18.32
N GLU A 12 -15.32 10.35 18.84
CA GLU A 12 -14.32 9.37 18.38
C GLU A 12 -14.55 8.96 16.91
N LEU A 13 -15.79 8.73 16.51
CA LEU A 13 -16.12 8.41 15.13
C LEU A 13 -15.81 9.57 14.16
N SER A 14 -15.96 10.82 14.60
CA SER A 14 -15.69 12.00 13.76
C SER A 14 -14.18 12.24 13.51
N LYS A 15 -13.30 11.58 14.24
CA LYS A 15 -11.85 11.61 14.01
C LYS A 15 -11.42 10.71 12.83
N LEU A 16 -12.29 9.80 12.41
CA LEU A 16 -11.98 8.88 11.29
C LEU A 16 -11.98 9.64 9.96
N PRO A 17 -11.00 9.38 9.07
CA PRO A 17 -10.93 10.03 7.76
C PRO A 17 -12.23 9.84 6.97
N GLY A 18 -12.75 10.92 6.37
CA GLY A 18 -14.00 10.90 5.62
C GLY A 18 -15.28 10.83 6.46
N ILE A 19 -15.20 10.74 7.78
CA ILE A 19 -16.35 10.73 8.68
C ILE A 19 -16.59 12.13 9.25
N GLY A 20 -17.50 12.88 8.62
CA GLY A 20 -17.95 14.16 9.14
C GLY A 20 -18.96 14.00 10.31
N GLN A 21 -19.23 15.11 11.02
CA GLN A 21 -20.07 15.15 12.20
C GLN A 21 -21.46 14.48 12.00
N ARG A 22 -22.12 14.72 10.86
CA ARG A 22 -23.43 14.11 10.56
C ARG A 22 -23.35 12.59 10.39
N THR A 23 -22.28 12.12 9.75
CA THR A 23 -22.06 10.67 9.57
C THR A 23 -21.73 10.01 10.89
N ALA A 24 -20.84 10.61 11.70
CA ALA A 24 -20.49 10.15 13.03
C ALA A 24 -21.73 10.02 13.93
N GLN A 25 -22.61 11.03 13.92
CA GLN A 25 -23.86 11.00 14.65
C GLN A 25 -24.77 9.84 14.20
N ARG A 26 -24.94 9.65 12.88
CA ARG A 26 -25.73 8.56 12.33
C ARG A 26 -25.19 7.19 12.72
N LEU A 27 -23.87 7.00 12.68
CA LEU A 27 -23.19 5.78 13.09
C LEU A 27 -23.36 5.53 14.61
N ALA A 28 -23.18 6.54 15.45
CA ALA A 28 -23.39 6.42 16.90
C ALA A 28 -24.82 5.99 17.24
N PHE A 29 -25.83 6.54 16.57
CA PHE A 29 -27.22 6.13 16.76
C PHE A 29 -27.52 4.73 16.18
N HIS A 30 -26.79 4.31 15.16
CA HIS A 30 -26.87 2.93 14.66
C HIS A 30 -26.32 1.95 15.72
N VAL A 31 -25.14 2.20 16.26
CA VAL A 31 -24.54 1.39 17.33
C VAL A 31 -25.45 1.34 18.58
N LEU A 32 -26.06 2.46 18.97
CA LEU A 32 -26.98 2.52 20.11
C LEU A 32 -28.21 1.61 19.92
N ARG A 33 -28.67 1.42 18.67
CA ARG A 33 -29.83 0.58 18.33
C ARG A 33 -29.48 -0.86 17.98
N ALA A 34 -28.21 -1.12 17.68
CA ALA A 34 -27.71 -2.46 17.40
C ALA A 34 -27.81 -3.37 18.63
N SER A 35 -27.68 -4.65 18.44
CA SER A 35 -27.56 -5.58 19.57
C SER A 35 -26.28 -5.31 20.37
N GLU A 36 -26.30 -5.60 21.67
CA GLU A 36 -25.10 -5.49 22.52
C GLU A 36 -23.95 -6.34 21.93
N GLN A 37 -24.26 -7.51 21.42
CA GLN A 37 -23.29 -8.41 20.78
C GLN A 37 -22.60 -7.78 19.57
N ASP A 38 -23.36 -7.13 18.69
CA ASP A 38 -22.81 -6.47 17.50
C ASP A 38 -21.92 -5.26 17.88
N ALA A 39 -22.37 -4.47 18.87
CA ALA A 39 -21.62 -3.32 19.34
C ALA A 39 -20.30 -3.73 20.00
N LEU A 40 -20.34 -4.75 20.86
CA LEU A 40 -19.13 -5.32 21.50
C LEU A 40 -18.22 -6.00 20.48
N GLY A 41 -18.78 -6.70 19.49
CA GLY A 41 -18.00 -7.29 18.40
C GLY A 41 -17.19 -6.27 17.61
N LEU A 42 -17.79 -5.11 17.30
CA LEU A 42 -17.06 -4.02 16.65
C LEU A 42 -15.92 -3.46 17.53
N ALA A 43 -16.21 -3.23 18.81
CA ALA A 43 -15.21 -2.73 19.76
C ALA A 43 -14.03 -3.70 19.90
N GLU A 44 -14.32 -5.00 19.98
CA GLU A 44 -13.32 -6.06 20.08
C GLU A 44 -12.48 -6.15 18.80
N ALA A 45 -13.08 -6.09 17.62
CA ALA A 45 -12.34 -6.11 16.35
C ALA A 45 -11.36 -4.93 16.24
N ILE A 46 -11.77 -3.72 16.66
CA ILE A 46 -10.88 -2.56 16.71
C ILE A 46 -9.70 -2.80 17.66
N ARG A 47 -9.96 -3.35 18.84
CA ARG A 47 -8.93 -3.69 19.83
C ARG A 47 -7.95 -4.73 19.29
N GLU A 48 -8.48 -5.81 18.73
CA GLU A 48 -7.69 -6.93 18.20
C GLU A 48 -6.71 -6.48 17.09
N VAL A 49 -7.18 -5.66 16.15
CA VAL A 49 -6.31 -5.10 15.10
C VAL A 49 -5.15 -4.31 15.72
N LYS A 50 -5.39 -3.50 16.74
CA LYS A 50 -4.34 -2.68 17.39
C LYS A 50 -3.36 -3.51 18.22
N GLU A 51 -3.81 -4.60 18.81
CA GLU A 51 -2.99 -5.45 19.67
C GLU A 51 -2.19 -6.51 18.89
N ARG A 52 -2.76 -7.04 17.78
CA ARG A 52 -2.20 -8.21 17.10
C ARG A 52 -1.54 -7.92 15.77
N ILE A 53 -1.90 -6.80 15.11
CA ILE A 53 -1.34 -6.48 13.80
C ILE A 53 -0.14 -5.57 13.93
N GLY A 54 1.01 -6.05 13.45
CA GLY A 54 2.25 -5.30 13.29
C GLY A 54 2.73 -5.32 11.84
N LEU A 55 3.99 -4.96 11.64
CA LEU A 55 4.65 -5.02 10.35
C LEU A 55 5.54 -6.27 10.27
N CYS A 56 5.53 -6.91 9.12
CA CYS A 56 6.45 -8.00 8.79
C CYS A 56 7.91 -7.51 8.85
N GLU A 57 8.77 -8.21 9.57
CA GLU A 57 10.20 -7.86 9.73
C GLU A 57 10.99 -7.89 8.40
N VAL A 58 10.46 -8.59 7.37
CA VAL A 58 11.13 -8.75 6.07
C VAL A 58 10.64 -7.75 5.03
N CYS A 59 9.32 -7.56 4.92
CA CYS A 59 8.74 -6.79 3.81
C CYS A 59 7.87 -5.61 4.24
N PHE A 60 7.68 -5.39 5.53
CA PHE A 60 6.90 -4.30 6.14
C PHE A 60 5.41 -4.30 5.77
N ASN A 61 4.90 -5.40 5.20
CA ASN A 61 3.45 -5.61 5.06
C ASN A 61 2.83 -5.92 6.42
N LEU A 62 1.50 -5.81 6.52
CA LEU A 62 0.76 -6.18 7.73
C LEU A 62 0.95 -7.66 8.07
N SER A 63 1.14 -7.96 9.36
CA SER A 63 1.39 -9.31 9.86
C SER A 63 0.90 -9.47 11.30
N GLU A 64 0.39 -10.65 11.64
CA GLU A 64 0.10 -11.05 13.03
C GLU A 64 1.34 -11.58 13.76
N GLY A 65 2.41 -11.87 13.06
CA GLY A 65 3.66 -12.43 13.59
C GLY A 65 4.87 -11.75 13.00
N PRO A 66 6.07 -12.27 13.25
CA PRO A 66 7.32 -11.69 12.73
C PRO A 66 7.36 -11.64 11.20
N ARG A 67 6.68 -12.59 10.53
CA ARG A 67 6.60 -12.66 9.06
C ARG A 67 5.16 -12.76 8.59
N CYS A 68 4.85 -12.08 7.49
CA CYS A 68 3.55 -12.19 6.85
C CYS A 68 3.46 -13.47 6.01
N ARG A 69 2.23 -13.89 5.69
CA ARG A 69 1.94 -15.10 4.91
C ARG A 69 2.67 -15.17 3.57
N ILE A 70 2.91 -14.02 2.92
CA ILE A 70 3.65 -13.97 1.65
C ILE A 70 5.13 -14.27 1.87
N CYS A 71 5.74 -13.73 2.93
CA CYS A 71 7.14 -13.99 3.25
C CYS A 71 7.39 -15.41 3.80
N GLU A 72 6.37 -16.06 4.33
CA GLU A 72 6.41 -17.45 4.81
C GLU A 72 6.20 -18.47 3.68
N ASP A 73 5.53 -18.08 2.60
CA ASP A 73 5.25 -19.00 1.48
C ASP A 73 6.53 -19.34 0.70
N GLU A 74 7.01 -20.58 0.85
CA GLU A 74 8.22 -21.08 0.19
C GLU A 74 8.08 -21.21 -1.32
N ARG A 75 6.86 -21.15 -1.86
CA ARG A 75 6.60 -21.22 -3.31
C ARG A 75 6.85 -19.90 -4.02
N ARG A 76 7.08 -18.82 -3.26
CA ARG A 76 7.36 -17.49 -3.81
C ARG A 76 8.78 -17.38 -4.32
N ASP A 77 8.91 -16.74 -5.47
CA ASP A 77 10.19 -16.39 -6.05
C ASP A 77 10.81 -15.21 -5.27
N ARG A 78 11.83 -15.50 -4.50
CA ARG A 78 12.52 -14.52 -3.66
C ARG A 78 13.53 -13.67 -4.45
N SER A 79 13.81 -14.03 -5.69
CA SER A 79 14.68 -13.24 -6.58
C SER A 79 13.97 -12.01 -7.17
N VAL A 80 12.64 -11.93 -7.06
CA VAL A 80 11.84 -10.82 -7.57
C VAL A 80 11.12 -10.10 -6.42
N ILE A 81 11.38 -8.81 -6.25
CA ILE A 81 10.74 -7.95 -5.24
C ILE A 81 9.84 -6.93 -5.92
N CYS A 82 8.55 -6.91 -5.56
CA CYS A 82 7.62 -5.85 -5.94
C CYS A 82 7.55 -4.81 -4.83
N VAL A 83 7.91 -3.57 -5.14
CA VAL A 83 7.93 -2.44 -4.21
C VAL A 83 6.63 -1.67 -4.35
N VAL A 84 5.90 -1.50 -3.25
CA VAL A 84 4.63 -0.78 -3.16
C VAL A 84 4.69 0.29 -2.07
N GLU A 85 3.82 1.30 -2.14
CA GLU A 85 3.77 2.37 -1.14
C GLU A 85 3.16 1.88 0.16
N GLU A 86 2.00 1.24 0.10
CA GLU A 86 1.19 0.86 1.26
C GLU A 86 0.83 -0.64 1.26
N PRO A 87 0.53 -1.24 2.43
CA PRO A 87 0.06 -2.61 2.50
C PRO A 87 -1.20 -2.89 1.66
N ALA A 88 -2.05 -1.88 1.48
CA ALA A 88 -3.26 -1.97 0.67
C ALA A 88 -2.98 -2.23 -0.81
N ASP A 89 -1.83 -1.78 -1.32
CA ASP A 89 -1.42 -1.92 -2.73
C ASP A 89 -1.04 -3.36 -3.10
N VAL A 90 -0.68 -4.17 -2.11
CA VAL A 90 -0.40 -5.60 -2.29
C VAL A 90 -1.63 -6.36 -2.77
N ILE A 91 -2.81 -6.00 -2.25
CA ILE A 91 -4.06 -6.75 -2.48
C ILE A 91 -4.47 -6.79 -3.96
N PRO A 92 -4.52 -5.67 -4.71
CA PRO A 92 -4.87 -5.70 -6.12
C PRO A 92 -3.87 -6.50 -6.96
N ILE A 93 -2.57 -6.45 -6.63
CA ILE A 93 -1.55 -7.22 -7.37
C ILE A 93 -1.75 -8.72 -7.11
N GLU A 94 -1.95 -9.14 -5.88
CA GLU A 94 -2.20 -10.55 -5.52
C GLU A 94 -3.48 -11.10 -6.20
N ARG A 95 -4.51 -10.26 -6.36
CA ARG A 95 -5.77 -10.65 -7.05
C ARG A 95 -5.59 -10.97 -8.53
N THR A 96 -4.51 -10.51 -9.15
CA THR A 96 -4.24 -10.87 -10.55
C THR A 96 -3.82 -12.34 -10.70
N HIS A 97 -3.25 -12.93 -9.64
CA HIS A 97 -2.64 -14.27 -9.64
C HIS A 97 -1.45 -14.43 -10.62
N GLU A 98 -0.98 -13.34 -11.21
CA GLU A 98 0.15 -13.34 -12.16
C GLU A 98 1.50 -13.14 -11.46
N TYR A 99 1.52 -12.45 -10.32
CA TYR A 99 2.75 -12.19 -9.60
C TYR A 99 3.10 -13.33 -8.64
N ARG A 100 4.35 -13.80 -8.73
CA ARG A 100 4.86 -14.91 -7.91
C ARG A 100 6.03 -14.53 -7.00
N GLY A 101 6.51 -13.30 -7.10
CA GLY A 101 7.58 -12.77 -6.26
C GLY A 101 7.13 -12.41 -4.84
N VAL A 102 8.02 -11.73 -4.13
CA VAL A 102 7.79 -11.20 -2.80
C VAL A 102 7.64 -9.68 -2.84
N TYR A 103 7.17 -9.07 -1.76
CA TYR A 103 6.91 -7.63 -1.71
C TYR A 103 7.91 -6.90 -0.80
N HIS A 104 7.94 -5.58 -0.97
CA HIS A 104 8.50 -4.64 -0.03
C HIS A 104 7.59 -3.42 0.05
N VAL A 105 7.09 -3.12 1.24
CA VAL A 105 6.18 -2.01 1.51
C VAL A 105 6.98 -0.85 2.08
N LEU A 106 6.88 0.31 1.46
CA LEU A 106 7.66 1.50 1.84
C LEU A 106 7.10 2.22 3.07
N GLY A 107 5.78 2.12 3.31
CA GLY A 107 5.06 2.88 4.33
C GLY A 107 4.63 4.27 3.88
N GLY A 108 4.68 4.55 2.58
CA GLY A 108 4.26 5.81 1.96
C GLY A 108 5.01 6.12 0.68
N ALA A 109 4.97 7.39 0.28
CA ALA A 109 5.71 7.95 -0.85
C ALA A 109 6.37 9.27 -0.46
N LEU A 110 7.44 9.66 -1.13
CA LEU A 110 8.12 10.93 -0.94
C LEU A 110 7.15 12.10 -1.13
N SER A 111 7.04 12.96 -0.13
CA SER A 111 6.20 14.16 -0.19
C SER A 111 6.82 15.28 0.65
N PRO A 112 7.71 16.09 0.08
CA PRO A 112 8.33 17.19 0.81
C PRO A 112 7.32 18.20 1.36
N ILE A 113 6.16 18.32 0.70
CA ILE A 113 5.07 19.22 1.15
C ILE A 113 4.45 18.70 2.46
N ASP A 114 4.35 17.38 2.61
CA ASP A 114 3.81 16.72 3.81
C ASP A 114 4.92 16.36 4.82
N GLY A 115 6.18 16.70 4.52
CA GLY A 115 7.34 16.43 5.38
C GLY A 115 7.74 14.96 5.39
N ILE A 116 7.48 14.21 4.31
CA ILE A 116 7.88 12.81 4.17
C ILE A 116 9.17 12.74 3.35
N ASP A 117 10.26 12.50 4.03
CA ASP A 117 11.60 12.37 3.47
C ASP A 117 11.99 10.88 3.26
N PRO A 118 13.08 10.57 2.53
CA PRO A 118 13.52 9.18 2.31
C PRO A 118 13.75 8.37 3.59
N GLU A 119 14.14 9.03 4.69
CA GLU A 119 14.40 8.42 5.99
C GLU A 119 13.11 7.96 6.69
N ASP A 120 11.97 8.52 6.33
CA ASP A 120 10.66 8.13 6.87
C ASP A 120 10.11 6.87 6.19
N LEU A 121 10.69 6.50 5.04
CA LEU A 121 10.29 5.36 4.24
C LEU A 121 11.25 4.17 4.39
N LYS A 122 10.77 2.96 4.11
CA LYS A 122 11.56 1.72 4.19
C LYS A 122 12.49 1.51 2.97
N ILE A 123 13.11 2.60 2.47
CA ILE A 123 13.99 2.54 1.29
C ILE A 123 15.37 1.99 1.68
N VAL A 124 15.91 2.37 2.83
CA VAL A 124 17.19 1.86 3.32
C VAL A 124 17.14 0.35 3.51
N GLU A 125 16.03 -0.15 4.07
CA GLU A 125 15.80 -1.58 4.28
C GLU A 125 15.62 -2.33 2.94
N LEU A 126 14.99 -1.70 1.93
CA LEU A 126 14.93 -2.25 0.58
C LEU A 126 16.33 -2.42 -0.03
N VAL A 127 17.13 -1.36 0.01
CA VAL A 127 18.51 -1.35 -0.54
C VAL A 127 19.36 -2.40 0.16
N ALA A 128 19.27 -2.51 1.49
CA ALA A 128 19.97 -3.54 2.26
C ALA A 128 19.51 -4.95 1.85
N ARG A 129 18.20 -5.15 1.71
CA ARG A 129 17.64 -6.44 1.29
C ARG A 129 18.09 -6.86 -0.12
N VAL A 130 18.20 -5.91 -1.04
CA VAL A 130 18.70 -6.16 -2.40
C VAL A 130 20.20 -6.43 -2.37
N ARG A 131 20.98 -5.65 -1.60
CA ARG A 131 22.42 -5.82 -1.46
C ARG A 131 22.80 -7.20 -0.89
N ASP A 132 22.12 -7.61 0.18
CA ASP A 132 22.50 -8.77 0.99
C ASP A 132 21.78 -10.06 0.55
N GLY A 133 20.74 -9.94 -0.30
CA GLY A 133 19.94 -11.07 -0.82
C GLY A 133 20.33 -11.50 -2.23
N ASP A 134 19.68 -12.55 -2.71
CA ASP A 134 19.83 -13.04 -4.09
C ASP A 134 18.70 -12.50 -4.98
N VAL A 135 18.65 -11.15 -5.10
CA VAL A 135 17.61 -10.41 -5.83
C VAL A 135 18.11 -10.09 -7.23
N GLY A 136 17.40 -10.58 -8.25
CA GLY A 136 17.67 -10.31 -9.66
C GLY A 136 16.78 -9.23 -10.26
N GLU A 137 15.58 -9.00 -9.68
CA GLU A 137 14.66 -7.99 -10.19
C GLU A 137 13.95 -7.24 -9.05
N VAL A 138 13.84 -5.92 -9.23
CA VAL A 138 13.00 -5.05 -8.41
C VAL A 138 11.95 -4.41 -9.31
N VAL A 139 10.68 -4.79 -9.12
CA VAL A 139 9.53 -4.20 -9.82
C VAL A 139 9.01 -3.02 -9.00
N ILE A 140 9.16 -1.81 -9.48
CA ILE A 140 8.63 -0.61 -8.81
C ILE A 140 7.15 -0.45 -9.18
N ALA A 141 6.28 -0.59 -8.19
CA ALA A 141 4.83 -0.53 -8.31
C ALA A 141 4.25 0.59 -7.42
N THR A 142 4.94 1.73 -7.34
CA THR A 142 4.42 2.95 -6.72
C THR A 142 3.26 3.51 -7.54
N ASN A 143 2.38 4.28 -6.89
CA ASN A 143 1.25 4.89 -7.56
C ASN A 143 1.70 5.86 -8.68
N PRO A 144 0.96 6.01 -9.78
CA PRO A 144 1.29 6.91 -10.89
C PRO A 144 0.96 8.38 -10.56
N THR A 145 1.29 8.82 -9.35
CA THR A 145 1.19 10.19 -8.84
C THR A 145 2.55 10.88 -8.90
N THR A 146 2.59 12.20 -8.74
CA THR A 146 3.86 12.95 -8.69
C THR A 146 4.79 12.41 -7.58
N SER A 147 4.25 12.14 -6.40
CA SER A 147 5.00 11.57 -5.26
C SER A 147 5.49 10.16 -5.55
N GLY A 148 4.62 9.30 -6.12
CA GLY A 148 5.00 7.94 -6.48
C GLY A 148 6.05 7.88 -7.60
N GLU A 149 5.99 8.78 -8.59
CA GLU A 149 7.01 8.92 -9.62
C GLU A 149 8.37 9.37 -9.02
N ALA A 150 8.36 10.37 -8.13
CA ALA A 150 9.56 10.82 -7.43
C ALA A 150 10.18 9.70 -6.58
N THR A 151 9.33 8.93 -5.87
CA THR A 151 9.75 7.79 -5.07
C THR A 151 10.36 6.69 -5.94
N ALA A 152 9.72 6.38 -7.09
CA ALA A 152 10.24 5.41 -8.05
C ALA A 152 11.63 5.79 -8.56
N PHE A 153 11.80 7.06 -8.91
CA PHE A 153 13.06 7.57 -9.41
C PHE A 153 14.15 7.50 -8.34
N TYR A 154 13.85 7.92 -7.11
CA TYR A 154 14.78 7.86 -5.98
C TYR A 154 15.24 6.42 -5.70
N ILE A 155 14.32 5.47 -5.66
CA ILE A 155 14.63 4.04 -5.46
C ILE A 155 15.52 3.52 -6.60
N ALA A 156 15.20 3.85 -7.87
CA ALA A 156 15.98 3.42 -9.00
C ALA A 156 17.42 3.94 -8.96
N GLU A 157 17.63 5.20 -8.53
CA GLU A 157 18.97 5.75 -8.34
C GLU A 157 19.71 5.04 -7.18
N ALA A 158 19.05 4.86 -6.03
CA ALA A 158 19.65 4.18 -4.87
C ALA A 158 20.06 2.73 -5.19
N LEU A 159 19.26 2.02 -6.00
CA LEU A 159 19.60 0.65 -6.43
C LEU A 159 20.72 0.62 -7.49
N ARG A 160 20.83 1.65 -8.33
CA ARG A 160 21.91 1.77 -9.34
C ARG A 160 23.28 1.98 -8.69
N GLU A 161 23.32 2.61 -7.51
CA GLU A 161 24.57 2.77 -6.74
C GLU A 161 25.09 1.45 -6.15
N LEU A 162 24.28 0.40 -6.13
CA LEU A 162 24.73 -0.92 -5.75
C LEU A 162 25.61 -1.51 -6.87
N GLU A 163 26.79 -2.01 -6.54
CA GLU A 163 27.67 -2.74 -7.47
C GLU A 163 27.12 -4.16 -7.74
N ARG A 164 25.84 -4.23 -8.17
CA ARG A 164 25.13 -5.48 -8.46
C ARG A 164 24.31 -5.35 -9.74
N ASP A 165 24.24 -6.43 -10.49
CA ASP A 165 23.37 -6.53 -11.67
C ASP A 165 21.94 -6.88 -11.23
N VAL A 166 21.16 -5.85 -10.93
CA VAL A 166 19.74 -5.96 -10.54
C VAL A 166 18.89 -5.23 -11.57
N SER A 167 17.96 -5.95 -12.19
CA SER A 167 16.99 -5.35 -13.10
C SER A 167 15.98 -4.51 -12.33
N VAL A 168 15.86 -3.23 -12.65
CA VAL A 168 14.83 -2.35 -12.08
C VAL A 168 13.77 -2.11 -13.14
N THR A 169 12.56 -2.60 -12.89
CA THR A 169 11.42 -2.52 -13.81
C THR A 169 10.26 -1.75 -13.19
N ARG A 170 9.25 -1.42 -14.01
CA ARG A 170 8.02 -0.75 -13.55
C ARG A 170 6.81 -1.43 -14.16
N LEU A 171 5.66 -1.26 -13.49
CA LEU A 171 4.38 -1.63 -14.08
C LEU A 171 4.15 -0.84 -15.38
N ALA A 172 3.71 -1.53 -16.42
CA ALA A 172 3.38 -0.89 -17.69
C ALA A 172 2.22 0.10 -17.51
N SER A 173 2.39 1.31 -18.06
CA SER A 173 1.32 2.30 -18.12
C SER A 173 0.58 2.14 -19.45
N GLY A 174 -0.77 2.23 -19.42
CA GLY A 174 -1.57 2.09 -20.63
C GLY A 174 -3.04 2.26 -20.40
N LEU A 175 -3.83 2.04 -21.47
CA LEU A 175 -5.27 2.12 -21.43
C LEU A 175 -5.86 0.98 -20.61
N PRO A 176 -6.84 1.23 -19.74
CA PRO A 176 -7.53 0.18 -19.02
C PRO A 176 -8.37 -0.68 -19.98
N MET A 177 -8.38 -1.99 -19.76
CA MET A 177 -9.17 -2.92 -20.56
C MET A 177 -10.67 -2.63 -20.40
N GLY A 178 -11.40 -2.62 -21.53
CA GLY A 178 -12.83 -2.37 -21.55
C GLY A 178 -13.26 -0.91 -21.48
N ALA A 179 -12.31 0.04 -21.52
CA ALA A 179 -12.63 1.45 -21.64
C ALA A 179 -12.57 1.89 -23.12
N ASP A 180 -13.49 2.78 -23.49
CA ASP A 180 -13.47 3.39 -24.83
C ASP A 180 -12.36 4.46 -24.90
N LEU A 181 -11.70 4.54 -26.06
CA LEU A 181 -10.57 5.44 -26.30
C LEU A 181 -10.92 6.92 -26.08
N GLU A 182 -12.17 7.30 -26.35
CA GLU A 182 -12.65 8.68 -26.23
C GLU A 182 -12.69 9.21 -24.79
N TYR A 183 -12.70 8.31 -23.78
CA TYR A 183 -12.70 8.69 -22.35
C TYR A 183 -11.31 8.66 -21.73
N ALA A 184 -10.27 8.29 -22.49
CA ALA A 184 -8.90 8.30 -21.99
C ALA A 184 -8.37 9.73 -21.92
N ASP A 185 -7.77 10.09 -20.78
CA ASP A 185 -7.05 11.36 -20.66
C ASP A 185 -5.79 11.40 -21.53
N GLU A 186 -5.34 12.60 -21.86
CA GLU A 186 -4.22 12.82 -22.78
C GLU A 186 -2.91 12.20 -22.28
N ILE A 187 -2.67 12.18 -20.96
CA ILE A 187 -1.45 11.63 -20.36
C ILE A 187 -1.45 10.11 -20.49
N THR A 188 -2.55 9.47 -20.14
CA THR A 188 -2.73 8.01 -20.26
C THR A 188 -2.58 7.56 -21.69
N LEU A 189 -3.22 8.28 -22.63
CA LEU A 189 -3.12 7.98 -24.06
C LEU A 189 -1.70 8.19 -24.59
N GLY A 190 -1.03 9.25 -24.18
CA GLY A 190 0.37 9.52 -24.52
C GLY A 190 1.31 8.42 -24.05
N LYS A 191 1.17 7.95 -22.80
CA LYS A 191 1.95 6.84 -22.26
C LYS A 191 1.66 5.53 -23.00
N ALA A 192 0.39 5.25 -23.35
CA ALA A 192 0.03 4.08 -24.14
C ALA A 192 0.65 4.09 -25.55
N LEU A 193 0.66 5.24 -26.22
CA LEU A 193 1.30 5.42 -27.54
C LEU A 193 2.83 5.24 -27.44
N ALA A 194 3.47 5.80 -26.42
CA ALA A 194 4.91 5.65 -26.21
C ALA A 194 5.28 4.17 -25.93
N GLY A 195 4.47 3.48 -25.13
CA GLY A 195 4.67 2.08 -24.74
C GLY A 195 4.08 1.05 -25.72
N ARG A 196 3.65 1.47 -26.93
CA ARG A 196 3.06 0.54 -27.92
C ARG A 196 3.99 -0.62 -28.26
N ARG A 197 3.40 -1.79 -28.43
CA ARG A 197 4.13 -3.03 -28.77
C ARG A 197 3.76 -3.48 -30.19
N ALA A 198 4.69 -4.15 -30.85
CA ALA A 198 4.40 -4.87 -32.09
C ALA A 198 3.43 -6.05 -31.79
N LEU A 199 2.52 -6.31 -32.74
CA LEU A 199 1.58 -7.44 -32.70
C LEU A 199 2.27 -8.72 -33.14
#